data_f6f9e187861668ea93c1929d06ad4b46
#
_entry.id   f6f9e187861668ea93c1929d06ad4b46
#
_cell.length_a   1.000
_cell.length_b   1.000
_cell.length_c   1.000
_cell.angle_alpha   90.00
_cell.angle_beta   90.00
_cell.angle_gamma   90.00
#
_symmetry.space_group_name_H-M   'P 1'
#
loop_
_entity.id
_entity.type
_entity.pdbx_description
1 polymer ?
#
loop_
_entity_poly.entity_id
_entity_poly.type
_entity_poly.pdbx_seq_one_letter_code
_entity_poly.pdbx_strand_id
1 'polypeptide(L)'
;MKTPISPLICYLALAAAQASPAPQASPAPQASVTAQASERLGTVSFAVSCAPSVQSSFVRGVALLHDFWYQEAQRQFEQIAKADPNCAMAHWGAAMSLYHQIWDRPDDGTVAKGWREMQAAQARPAKSARERAYVAALSDFYRPGPQDYQGRVEAYAAAMGKLYRDYPKDTDAGAFYALALLASQAPNDDSLTLNRKAMAVLTPLFAQYPDHPGVVHYIIHACDTPALAPDGLVAAKHYGEIAASAPHAVHMPGHIFARLGMWQADIDANVGSVAASHAAESRKQSGAMDQFHSDDFLVYAYLQSGQEARAKAVLDDSAAAIAHFETMSDMGDHYMTGMFPYYRTKLPIIYNLELRDWNAAAALQAVAGAPPETQTLTYWARTVAAGHLHQAQQAHANLSDYDAVIAKIKQGRHAYFADSTGARIERGEMLAWIAFAEDKPADALKQMQEAADLQDKVGQGEVDIPAREMLADILLELGRPQDALVEYKKALILSPNRFNGLFNAGKAAEAAGDASQAQLYYATLLKITDNGSQSARPEFDHVKSVVSSAKLAVKR
;
A
#
# COMPACT_ATOMS: atom_id res chain seq x y z
N MET A 1 -78.77 6.38 -25.62
CA MET A 1 -79.52 7.54 -26.06
C MET A 1 -78.57 8.45 -26.83
N LYS A 2 -78.84 8.47 -28.13
CA LYS A 2 -78.86 9.60 -29.07
C LYS A 2 -77.68 10.55 -29.05
N THR A 3 -76.69 10.38 -29.96
CA THR A 3 -76.47 11.12 -31.25
C THR A 3 -76.85 12.59 -31.28
N PRO A 4 -76.36 13.36 -32.28
CA PRO A 4 -75.09 13.64 -32.89
C PRO A 4 -74.92 15.18 -33.11
N ILE A 5 -73.87 15.64 -33.79
CA ILE A 5 -73.99 16.53 -35.00
C ILE A 5 -72.54 17.01 -35.42
N SER A 6 -72.20 16.70 -36.66
CA SER A 6 -71.24 17.35 -37.57
C SER A 6 -71.78 18.69 -38.10
N PRO A 7 -71.18 19.31 -39.09
CA PRO A 7 -69.82 19.74 -39.41
C PRO A 7 -69.76 21.25 -39.76
N LEU A 8 -68.61 21.82 -39.94
CA LEU A 8 -68.46 23.03 -40.79
C LEU A 8 -67.22 22.98 -41.62
N ILE A 9 -67.43 22.93 -42.90
CA ILE A 9 -66.51 23.07 -44.02
C ILE A 9 -66.22 24.56 -44.20
N CYS A 10 -65.02 24.98 -44.39
CA CYS A 10 -64.69 26.19 -45.10
C CYS A 10 -63.51 26.04 -46.01
N TYR A 11 -63.65 26.47 -47.21
CA TYR A 11 -62.87 26.27 -48.40
C TYR A 11 -61.72 27.27 -48.53
N LEU A 12 -60.66 26.82 -49.21
CA LEU A 12 -59.74 27.48 -50.19
C LEU A 12 -58.81 28.59 -49.77
N ALA A 13 -57.50 28.34 -50.01
CA ALA A 13 -56.81 28.97 -51.13
C ALA A 13 -55.46 28.29 -51.40
N LEU A 14 -55.26 27.71 -52.60
CA LEU A 14 -53.97 27.35 -53.15
C LEU A 14 -53.16 28.60 -53.41
N ALA A 15 -51.97 28.67 -52.82
CA ALA A 15 -50.90 29.51 -53.34
C ALA A 15 -49.67 28.61 -53.54
N ALA A 16 -49.29 28.40 -54.80
CA ALA A 16 -48.07 27.70 -55.18
C ALA A 16 -46.89 28.57 -54.79
N ALA A 17 -46.11 28.13 -53.78
CA ALA A 17 -44.81 28.68 -53.47
C ALA A 17 -43.74 27.74 -53.97
N GLN A 18 -42.86 28.23 -54.81
CA GLN A 18 -41.70 27.55 -55.41
C GLN A 18 -40.75 27.07 -54.31
N ALA A 19 -40.42 25.79 -54.35
CA ALA A 19 -39.44 25.17 -53.44
C ALA A 19 -38.02 25.66 -53.78
N SER A 20 -37.43 26.39 -52.85
CA SER A 20 -35.99 26.62 -52.86
C SER A 20 -35.26 25.33 -52.45
N PRO A 21 -34.08 24.99 -53.05
CA PRO A 21 -33.34 23.80 -52.68
C PRO A 21 -32.86 23.90 -51.23
N ALA A 22 -33.05 22.85 -50.46
CA ALA A 22 -32.51 22.72 -49.11
C ALA A 22 -30.97 22.81 -49.12
N PRO A 23 -30.36 23.50 -48.13
CA PRO A 23 -28.92 23.51 -48.01
C PRO A 23 -28.41 22.09 -47.70
N GLN A 24 -27.43 21.62 -48.49
CA GLN A 24 -26.74 20.37 -48.23
C GLN A 24 -26.10 20.43 -46.85
N ALA A 25 -26.44 19.48 -46.00
CA ALA A 25 -25.79 19.29 -44.70
C ALA A 25 -24.30 19.03 -44.91
N SER A 26 -23.48 19.89 -44.33
CA SER A 26 -22.04 19.66 -44.24
C SER A 26 -21.81 18.33 -43.52
N PRO A 27 -20.83 17.51 -43.95
CA PRO A 27 -20.51 16.28 -43.25
C PRO A 27 -20.13 16.62 -41.80
N ALA A 28 -20.76 15.91 -40.85
CA ALA A 28 -20.39 16.01 -39.45
C ALA A 28 -18.87 15.81 -39.30
N PRO A 29 -18.18 16.58 -38.44
CA PRO A 29 -16.77 16.36 -38.20
C PRO A 29 -16.61 14.92 -37.72
N GLN A 30 -15.83 14.14 -38.47
CA GLN A 30 -15.38 12.84 -38.02
C GLN A 30 -14.74 13.05 -36.66
N ALA A 31 -15.28 12.40 -35.63
CA ALA A 31 -14.67 12.37 -34.32
C ALA A 31 -13.20 11.97 -34.52
N SER A 32 -12.29 12.89 -34.26
CA SER A 32 -10.87 12.60 -34.21
C SER A 32 -10.71 11.45 -33.24
N VAL A 33 -10.22 10.32 -33.71
CA VAL A 33 -9.69 9.26 -32.86
C VAL A 33 -8.69 9.98 -31.95
N THR A 34 -9.07 10.23 -30.71
CA THR A 34 -8.19 10.74 -29.68
C THR A 34 -7.01 9.78 -29.65
N ALA A 35 -5.83 10.26 -30.02
CA ALA A 35 -4.60 9.51 -29.91
C ALA A 35 -4.57 8.94 -28.49
N GLN A 36 -4.63 7.63 -28.38
CA GLN A 36 -4.57 6.92 -27.11
C GLN A 36 -3.24 7.35 -26.48
N ALA A 37 -3.27 8.06 -25.37
CA ALA A 37 -2.07 8.53 -24.70
C ALA A 37 -1.14 7.32 -24.53
N SER A 38 0.10 7.44 -24.98
CA SER A 38 1.07 6.34 -24.89
C SER A 38 1.23 5.94 -23.43
N GLU A 39 1.17 4.64 -23.17
CA GLU A 39 1.36 4.06 -21.83
C GLU A 39 2.69 4.55 -21.24
N ARG A 40 2.67 5.07 -20.01
CA ARG A 40 3.86 5.57 -19.30
C ARG A 40 4.27 4.58 -18.23
N LEU A 41 5.41 3.91 -18.44
CA LEU A 41 5.98 2.87 -17.57
C LEU A 41 7.44 3.18 -17.20
N GLY A 42 7.90 4.41 -17.37
CA GLY A 42 9.31 4.78 -17.23
C GLY A 42 10.14 4.42 -18.47
N THR A 43 11.47 4.49 -18.33
CA THR A 43 12.42 4.25 -19.41
C THR A 43 13.32 3.08 -19.09
N VAL A 44 13.20 2.00 -19.87
CA VAL A 44 14.02 0.77 -19.76
C VAL A 44 14.83 0.58 -21.05
N SER A 45 16.07 0.11 -20.88
CA SER A 45 16.96 -0.22 -22.00
C SER A 45 17.54 -1.62 -21.84
N PHE A 46 16.77 -2.63 -22.23
CA PHE A 46 17.12 -4.04 -22.11
C PHE A 46 17.20 -4.70 -23.51
N ALA A 47 18.41 -4.75 -24.07
CA ALA A 47 18.63 -5.43 -25.35
C ALA A 47 18.61 -6.95 -25.18
N VAL A 48 17.94 -7.67 -26.10
CA VAL A 48 17.88 -9.13 -26.14
C VAL A 48 18.23 -9.67 -27.53
N SER A 49 18.73 -10.90 -27.57
CA SER A 49 19.11 -11.59 -28.79
C SER A 49 17.95 -12.34 -29.48
N CYS A 50 16.72 -12.00 -29.13
CA CYS A 50 15.49 -12.46 -29.78
C CYS A 50 15.27 -11.78 -31.14
N ALA A 51 14.21 -12.14 -31.86
CA ALA A 51 13.87 -11.50 -33.13
C ALA A 51 13.70 -9.96 -32.93
N PRO A 52 14.20 -9.12 -33.83
CA PRO A 52 14.08 -7.66 -33.71
C PRO A 52 12.63 -7.16 -33.56
N SER A 53 11.67 -7.87 -34.14
CA SER A 53 10.24 -7.54 -34.08
C SER A 53 9.63 -7.61 -32.66
N VAL A 54 10.27 -8.32 -31.72
CA VAL A 54 9.79 -8.44 -30.33
C VAL A 54 10.55 -7.55 -29.35
N GLN A 55 11.58 -6.82 -29.78
CA GLN A 55 12.44 -6.02 -28.90
C GLN A 55 11.64 -4.98 -28.09
N SER A 56 10.77 -4.22 -28.72
CA SER A 56 9.97 -3.19 -28.03
C SER A 56 8.99 -3.81 -27.03
N SER A 57 8.35 -4.94 -27.40
CA SER A 57 7.47 -5.71 -26.51
C SER A 57 8.23 -6.26 -25.31
N PHE A 58 9.49 -6.68 -25.51
CA PHE A 58 10.35 -7.16 -24.43
C PHE A 58 10.69 -6.03 -23.44
N VAL A 59 11.09 -4.87 -23.94
CA VAL A 59 11.37 -3.69 -23.11
C VAL A 59 10.15 -3.29 -22.27
N ARG A 60 8.95 -3.29 -22.90
CA ARG A 60 7.70 -3.07 -22.17
C ARG A 60 7.49 -4.13 -21.07
N GLY A 61 7.72 -5.40 -21.37
CA GLY A 61 7.60 -6.46 -20.37
C GLY A 61 8.53 -6.26 -19.16
N VAL A 62 9.76 -5.80 -19.38
CA VAL A 62 10.71 -5.50 -18.30
C VAL A 62 10.25 -4.28 -17.49
N ALA A 63 9.74 -3.23 -18.14
CA ALA A 63 9.17 -2.08 -17.44
C ALA A 63 8.01 -2.49 -16.51
N LEU A 64 7.09 -3.34 -17.03
CA LEU A 64 5.99 -3.91 -16.23
C LEU A 64 6.48 -4.73 -15.03
N LEU A 65 7.59 -5.49 -15.16
CA LEU A 65 8.21 -6.18 -14.02
C LEU A 65 8.70 -5.20 -12.97
N HIS A 66 9.34 -4.12 -13.38
CA HIS A 66 9.84 -3.10 -12.48
C HIS A 66 8.73 -2.31 -11.77
N ASP A 67 7.57 -2.16 -12.43
CA ASP A 67 6.38 -1.51 -11.87
C ASP A 67 5.51 -2.48 -11.03
N PHE A 68 5.97 -3.72 -10.81
CA PHE A 68 5.25 -4.81 -10.14
C PHE A 68 3.89 -5.14 -10.76
N TRP A 69 3.73 -4.81 -12.03
CA TRP A 69 2.53 -5.18 -12.79
C TRP A 69 2.68 -6.58 -13.39
N TYR A 70 2.89 -7.55 -12.49
CA TYR A 70 3.34 -8.91 -12.81
C TYR A 70 2.43 -9.68 -13.78
N GLN A 71 1.10 -9.54 -13.64
CA GLN A 71 0.16 -10.24 -14.51
C GLN A 71 0.23 -9.71 -15.96
N GLU A 72 0.36 -8.39 -16.14
CA GLU A 72 0.56 -7.80 -17.47
C GLU A 72 1.93 -8.17 -18.05
N ALA A 73 2.97 -8.19 -17.23
CA ALA A 73 4.29 -8.63 -17.61
C ALA A 73 4.25 -10.09 -18.09
N GLN A 74 3.59 -10.98 -17.36
CA GLN A 74 3.44 -12.40 -17.73
C GLN A 74 2.76 -12.54 -19.09
N ARG A 75 1.60 -11.88 -19.30
CA ARG A 75 0.90 -11.89 -20.59
C ARG A 75 1.80 -11.38 -21.72
N GLN A 76 2.56 -10.32 -21.49
CA GLN A 76 3.48 -9.74 -22.46
C GLN A 76 4.57 -10.77 -22.86
N PHE A 77 5.22 -11.42 -21.89
CA PHE A 77 6.27 -12.39 -22.17
C PHE A 77 5.73 -13.68 -22.82
N GLU A 78 4.54 -14.13 -22.45
CA GLU A 78 3.87 -15.25 -23.12
C GLU A 78 3.53 -14.93 -24.60
N GLN A 79 3.15 -13.67 -24.90
CA GLN A 79 2.95 -13.24 -26.29
C GLN A 79 4.27 -13.20 -27.07
N ILE A 80 5.36 -12.76 -26.44
CA ILE A 80 6.70 -12.77 -27.04
C ILE A 80 7.14 -14.21 -27.34
N ALA A 81 6.96 -15.15 -26.41
CA ALA A 81 7.29 -16.56 -26.62
C ALA A 81 6.50 -17.19 -27.78
N LYS A 82 5.27 -16.76 -28.02
CA LYS A 82 4.46 -17.17 -29.18
C LYS A 82 4.96 -16.55 -30.49
N ALA A 83 5.36 -15.28 -30.47
CA ALA A 83 5.83 -14.53 -31.64
C ALA A 83 7.26 -14.92 -32.05
N ASP A 84 8.12 -15.25 -31.10
CA ASP A 84 9.47 -15.78 -31.32
C ASP A 84 9.72 -17.00 -30.41
N PRO A 85 9.39 -18.21 -30.87
CA PRO A 85 9.56 -19.44 -30.11
C PRO A 85 11.01 -19.77 -29.73
N ASN A 86 12.00 -19.07 -30.29
CA ASN A 86 13.42 -19.24 -29.97
C ASN A 86 13.93 -18.20 -28.93
N CYS A 87 13.09 -17.29 -28.49
CA CYS A 87 13.47 -16.28 -27.53
C CYS A 87 13.57 -16.87 -26.11
N ALA A 88 14.77 -17.22 -25.67
CA ALA A 88 15.04 -17.71 -24.32
C ALA A 88 14.60 -16.71 -23.23
N MET A 89 14.80 -15.42 -23.50
CA MET A 89 14.49 -14.36 -22.53
C MET A 89 12.98 -14.13 -22.36
N ALA A 90 12.12 -14.54 -23.29
CA ALA A 90 10.67 -14.51 -23.07
C ALA A 90 10.25 -15.46 -21.95
N HIS A 91 10.85 -16.65 -21.88
CA HIS A 91 10.63 -17.60 -20.78
C HIS A 91 11.23 -17.13 -19.45
N TRP A 92 12.40 -16.48 -19.50
CA TRP A 92 12.95 -15.80 -18.34
C TRP A 92 11.98 -14.74 -17.79
N GLY A 93 11.44 -13.89 -18.65
CA GLY A 93 10.48 -12.86 -18.26
C GLY A 93 9.18 -13.44 -17.70
N ALA A 94 8.66 -14.51 -18.30
CA ALA A 94 7.50 -15.23 -17.78
C ALA A 94 7.75 -15.82 -16.39
N ALA A 95 8.94 -16.37 -16.12
CA ALA A 95 9.32 -16.85 -14.81
C ALA A 95 9.52 -15.70 -13.79
N MET A 96 10.14 -14.58 -14.21
CA MET A 96 10.24 -13.39 -13.36
C MET A 96 8.88 -12.86 -12.93
N SER A 97 7.88 -12.93 -13.80
CA SER A 97 6.51 -12.51 -13.49
C SER A 97 5.78 -13.43 -12.48
N LEU A 98 6.35 -14.58 -12.16
CA LEU A 98 5.85 -15.52 -11.14
C LEU A 98 6.60 -15.38 -9.80
N TYR A 99 7.64 -14.57 -9.76
CA TYR A 99 8.43 -14.29 -8.57
C TYR A 99 8.13 -12.88 -8.07
N HIS A 100 7.13 -12.77 -7.22
CA HIS A 100 6.71 -11.51 -6.61
C HIS A 100 7.62 -11.16 -5.43
N GLN A 101 8.84 -10.73 -5.74
CA GLN A 101 9.85 -10.38 -4.73
C GLN A 101 9.28 -9.38 -3.72
N ILE A 102 9.60 -9.57 -2.45
CA ILE A 102 9.15 -8.79 -1.29
C ILE A 102 7.64 -8.78 -1.03
N TRP A 103 6.80 -9.23 -1.95
CA TRP A 103 5.36 -9.17 -1.82
C TRP A 103 4.77 -10.45 -1.23
N ASP A 104 4.96 -11.58 -1.92
CA ASP A 104 4.48 -12.86 -1.43
C ASP A 104 5.46 -14.00 -1.72
N ARG A 105 5.30 -15.08 -0.97
CA ARG A 105 6.07 -16.30 -1.20
C ARG A 105 5.32 -17.18 -2.18
N PRO A 106 5.89 -17.51 -3.34
CA PRO A 106 5.22 -18.39 -4.27
C PRO A 106 4.99 -19.77 -3.64
N ASP A 107 3.83 -20.36 -3.92
CA ASP A 107 3.54 -21.74 -3.54
C ASP A 107 4.31 -22.75 -4.40
N ASP A 108 4.26 -24.03 -4.00
CA ASP A 108 4.98 -25.10 -4.70
C ASP A 108 4.53 -25.25 -6.16
N GLY A 109 3.25 -24.97 -6.45
CA GLY A 109 2.71 -25.00 -7.81
C GLY A 109 3.31 -23.90 -8.70
N THR A 110 3.39 -22.69 -8.14
CA THR A 110 4.02 -21.51 -8.79
C THR A 110 5.52 -21.73 -8.98
N VAL A 111 6.22 -22.26 -7.95
CA VAL A 111 7.64 -22.63 -8.07
C VAL A 111 7.85 -23.66 -9.18
N ALA A 112 7.00 -24.70 -9.25
CA ALA A 112 7.08 -25.70 -10.30
C ALA A 112 6.78 -25.11 -11.71
N LYS A 113 5.86 -24.14 -11.81
CA LYS A 113 5.58 -23.41 -13.06
C LYS A 113 6.80 -22.58 -13.49
N GLY A 114 7.38 -21.80 -12.56
CA GLY A 114 8.59 -21.02 -12.83
C GLY A 114 9.77 -21.89 -13.25
N TRP A 115 9.95 -23.07 -12.64
CA TRP A 115 10.99 -24.01 -13.07
C TRP A 115 10.79 -24.52 -14.49
N ARG A 116 9.55 -24.84 -14.90
CA ARG A 116 9.26 -25.20 -16.31
C ARG A 116 9.64 -24.10 -17.29
N GLU A 117 9.36 -22.85 -16.94
CA GLU A 117 9.79 -21.70 -17.75
C GLU A 117 11.32 -21.60 -17.83
N MET A 118 12.03 -21.82 -16.71
CA MET A 118 13.50 -21.83 -16.72
C MET A 118 14.08 -22.97 -17.59
N GLN A 119 13.50 -24.16 -17.53
CA GLN A 119 13.89 -25.27 -18.41
C GLN A 119 13.66 -24.92 -19.91
N ALA A 120 12.53 -24.25 -20.18
CA ALA A 120 12.23 -23.79 -21.54
C ALA A 120 13.23 -22.70 -22.00
N ALA A 121 13.65 -21.79 -21.11
CA ALA A 121 14.69 -20.81 -21.41
C ALA A 121 16.05 -21.47 -21.68
N GLN A 122 16.45 -22.43 -20.85
CA GLN A 122 17.72 -23.15 -20.98
C GLN A 122 17.81 -24.03 -22.26
N ALA A 123 16.68 -24.57 -22.72
CA ALA A 123 16.59 -25.35 -23.95
C ALA A 123 16.74 -24.51 -25.24
N ARG A 124 16.73 -23.18 -25.13
CA ARG A 124 16.81 -22.23 -26.25
C ARG A 124 18.16 -21.55 -26.32
N PRO A 125 18.64 -21.13 -27.51
CA PRO A 125 19.94 -20.48 -27.64
C PRO A 125 19.89 -19.03 -27.12
N ALA A 126 20.21 -18.81 -25.86
CA ALA A 126 20.56 -17.45 -25.37
C ALA A 126 21.94 -17.09 -25.95
N LYS A 127 21.97 -16.18 -26.94
CA LYS A 127 23.18 -15.92 -27.75
C LYS A 127 24.25 -15.14 -26.95
N SER A 128 23.84 -14.24 -26.05
CA SER A 128 24.79 -13.45 -25.28
C SER A 128 25.13 -14.12 -23.93
N ALA A 129 26.35 -13.92 -23.45
CA ALA A 129 26.78 -14.37 -22.12
C ALA A 129 25.95 -13.68 -21.00
N ARG A 130 25.57 -12.43 -21.22
CA ARG A 130 24.70 -11.65 -20.33
C ARG A 130 23.33 -12.32 -20.15
N GLU A 131 22.64 -12.69 -21.24
CA GLU A 131 21.34 -13.36 -21.18
C GLU A 131 21.42 -14.70 -20.46
N ARG A 132 22.47 -15.49 -20.76
CA ARG A 132 22.71 -16.75 -20.04
C ARG A 132 22.89 -16.55 -18.54
N ALA A 133 23.52 -15.45 -18.12
CA ALA A 133 23.70 -15.13 -16.72
C ALA A 133 22.37 -14.77 -16.02
N TYR A 134 21.47 -14.04 -16.68
CA TYR A 134 20.12 -13.79 -16.17
C TYR A 134 19.30 -15.09 -16.01
N VAL A 135 19.35 -15.97 -17.04
CA VAL A 135 18.66 -17.26 -16.99
C VAL A 135 19.24 -18.14 -15.88
N ALA A 136 20.56 -18.17 -15.71
CA ALA A 136 21.23 -18.94 -14.66
C ALA A 136 20.85 -18.42 -13.26
N ALA A 137 20.87 -17.10 -13.04
CA ALA A 137 20.53 -16.49 -11.75
C ALA A 137 19.11 -16.84 -11.31
N LEU A 138 18.11 -16.69 -12.20
CA LEU A 138 16.73 -17.01 -11.86
C LEU A 138 16.51 -18.54 -11.72
N SER A 139 17.28 -19.35 -12.42
CA SER A 139 17.28 -20.81 -12.25
C SER A 139 17.72 -21.24 -10.85
N ASP A 140 18.58 -20.47 -10.19
CA ASP A 140 19.03 -20.77 -8.81
C ASP A 140 17.89 -20.61 -7.79
N PHE A 141 16.93 -19.70 -8.07
CA PHE A 141 15.71 -19.59 -7.27
C PHE A 141 14.74 -20.76 -7.50
N TYR A 142 14.46 -21.11 -8.77
CA TYR A 142 13.40 -22.07 -9.12
C TYR A 142 13.83 -23.54 -9.08
N ARG A 143 15.14 -23.83 -9.13
CA ARG A 143 15.66 -25.20 -9.22
C ARG A 143 15.12 -26.07 -8.08
N PRO A 144 14.59 -27.28 -8.40
CA PRO A 144 14.23 -28.25 -7.37
C PRO A 144 15.43 -28.61 -6.49
N GLY A 145 15.23 -28.70 -5.20
CA GLY A 145 16.28 -29.02 -4.22
C GLY A 145 15.76 -28.93 -2.79
N PRO A 146 16.62 -29.24 -1.82
CA PRO A 146 16.24 -29.24 -0.41
C PRO A 146 16.17 -27.84 0.21
N GLN A 147 16.46 -26.78 -0.56
CA GLN A 147 16.45 -25.40 -0.07
C GLN A 147 15.03 -24.95 0.26
N ASP A 148 14.89 -24.31 1.41
CA ASP A 148 13.70 -23.56 1.77
C ASP A 148 13.62 -22.24 1.00
N TYR A 149 12.58 -21.47 1.25
CA TYR A 149 12.39 -20.17 0.60
C TYR A 149 13.57 -19.21 0.84
N GLN A 150 14.08 -19.14 2.09
CA GLN A 150 15.19 -18.25 2.43
C GLN A 150 16.45 -18.59 1.64
N GLY A 151 16.80 -19.88 1.57
CA GLY A 151 17.95 -20.32 0.77
C GLY A 151 17.81 -20.02 -0.73
N ARG A 152 16.57 -20.07 -1.28
CA ARG A 152 16.29 -19.71 -2.68
C ARG A 152 16.50 -18.23 -2.97
N VAL A 153 15.98 -17.35 -2.11
CA VAL A 153 16.13 -15.89 -2.32
C VAL A 153 17.56 -15.45 -2.14
N GLU A 154 18.30 -16.03 -1.19
CA GLU A 154 19.73 -15.77 -0.99
C GLU A 154 20.58 -16.23 -2.18
N ALA A 155 20.29 -17.42 -2.74
CA ALA A 155 20.98 -17.92 -3.92
C ALA A 155 20.76 -16.99 -5.14
N TYR A 156 19.52 -16.55 -5.34
CA TYR A 156 19.19 -15.58 -6.40
C TYR A 156 19.90 -14.24 -6.18
N ALA A 157 19.89 -13.69 -4.97
CA ALA A 157 20.57 -12.44 -4.64
C ALA A 157 22.09 -12.53 -4.89
N ALA A 158 22.71 -13.66 -4.49
CA ALA A 158 24.13 -13.90 -4.74
C ALA A 158 24.45 -13.97 -6.25
N ALA A 159 23.61 -14.64 -7.02
CA ALA A 159 23.75 -14.78 -8.49
C ALA A 159 23.55 -13.42 -9.18
N MET A 160 22.53 -12.63 -8.80
CA MET A 160 22.30 -11.29 -9.33
C MET A 160 23.45 -10.33 -8.97
N GLY A 161 23.98 -10.43 -7.75
CA GLY A 161 25.17 -9.66 -7.34
C GLY A 161 26.41 -10.01 -8.17
N LYS A 162 26.59 -11.28 -8.55
CA LYS A 162 27.65 -11.67 -9.48
C LYS A 162 27.40 -11.09 -10.87
N LEU A 163 26.19 -11.20 -11.38
CA LEU A 163 25.80 -10.67 -12.69
C LEU A 163 26.07 -9.15 -12.76
N TYR A 164 25.67 -8.38 -11.76
CA TYR A 164 25.91 -6.93 -11.74
C TYR A 164 27.41 -6.59 -11.67
N ARG A 165 28.22 -7.37 -10.94
CA ARG A 165 29.70 -7.18 -10.96
C ARG A 165 30.31 -7.48 -12.33
N ASP A 166 29.82 -8.50 -13.03
CA ASP A 166 30.32 -8.87 -14.36
C ASP A 166 29.85 -7.88 -15.45
N TYR A 167 28.70 -7.22 -15.24
CA TYR A 167 28.11 -6.24 -16.15
C TYR A 167 27.72 -4.93 -15.43
N PRO A 168 28.68 -4.13 -14.93
CA PRO A 168 28.41 -2.99 -14.05
C PRO A 168 27.69 -1.80 -14.73
N LYS A 169 27.54 -1.85 -16.05
CA LYS A 169 26.79 -0.87 -16.84
C LYS A 169 25.36 -1.33 -17.15
N ASP A 170 24.98 -2.51 -16.70
CA ASP A 170 23.64 -3.05 -16.85
C ASP A 170 22.75 -2.53 -15.72
N THR A 171 21.97 -1.51 -16.01
CA THR A 171 21.08 -0.85 -15.04
C THR A 171 20.05 -1.82 -14.47
N ASP A 172 19.47 -2.67 -15.33
CA ASP A 172 18.47 -3.67 -14.91
C ASP A 172 19.10 -4.72 -13.98
N ALA A 173 20.36 -5.14 -14.25
CA ALA A 173 21.07 -6.05 -13.36
C ALA A 173 21.30 -5.44 -11.97
N GLY A 174 21.64 -4.16 -11.92
CA GLY A 174 21.77 -3.41 -10.66
C GLY A 174 20.44 -3.28 -9.92
N ALA A 175 19.37 -2.91 -10.63
CA ALA A 175 18.04 -2.77 -10.05
C ALA A 175 17.52 -4.12 -9.52
N PHE A 176 17.54 -5.20 -10.30
CA PHE A 176 17.13 -6.53 -9.83
C PHE A 176 18.02 -7.09 -8.71
N TYR A 177 19.32 -6.75 -8.70
CA TYR A 177 20.19 -7.11 -7.57
C TYR A 177 19.76 -6.40 -6.28
N ALA A 178 19.46 -5.12 -6.35
CA ALA A 178 19.00 -4.36 -5.19
C ALA A 178 17.66 -4.91 -4.66
N LEU A 179 16.71 -5.22 -5.56
CA LEU A 179 15.45 -5.86 -5.19
C LEU A 179 15.67 -7.24 -4.55
N ALA A 180 16.60 -8.04 -5.11
CA ALA A 180 16.94 -9.35 -4.55
C ALA A 180 17.58 -9.27 -3.16
N LEU A 181 18.35 -8.22 -2.88
CA LEU A 181 18.86 -7.94 -1.53
C LEU A 181 17.71 -7.68 -0.55
N LEU A 182 16.74 -6.85 -0.92
CA LEU A 182 15.56 -6.57 -0.08
C LEU A 182 14.74 -7.84 0.16
N ALA A 183 14.52 -8.65 -0.89
CA ALA A 183 13.78 -9.90 -0.80
C ALA A 183 14.48 -10.97 0.05
N SER A 184 15.81 -10.91 0.19
CA SER A 184 16.60 -11.86 0.99
C SER A 184 16.71 -11.49 2.47
N GLN A 185 16.06 -10.41 2.90
CA GLN A 185 16.04 -10.02 4.31
C GLN A 185 15.35 -11.11 5.16
N ALA A 186 16.03 -11.52 6.23
CA ALA A 186 15.45 -12.49 7.14
C ALA A 186 14.22 -11.88 7.87
N PRO A 187 13.18 -12.67 8.20
CA PRO A 187 11.91 -12.15 8.75
C PRO A 187 12.03 -11.32 10.04
N ASN A 188 13.12 -11.42 10.76
CA ASN A 188 13.36 -10.68 12.01
C ASN A 188 14.67 -9.87 11.96
N ASP A 189 15.16 -9.56 10.76
CA ASP A 189 16.34 -8.69 10.59
C ASP A 189 15.91 -7.22 10.59
N ASP A 190 16.16 -6.54 11.68
CA ASP A 190 15.93 -5.11 11.89
C ASP A 190 17.17 -4.24 11.67
N SER A 191 18.25 -4.85 11.18
CA SER A 191 19.56 -4.17 11.05
C SER A 191 19.63 -3.10 9.96
N LEU A 192 18.66 -3.07 9.03
CA LEU A 192 18.66 -2.25 7.81
C LEU A 192 19.90 -2.44 6.93
N THR A 193 20.66 -3.52 7.16
CA THR A 193 21.93 -3.78 6.44
C THR A 193 21.69 -4.00 4.96
N LEU A 194 20.65 -4.78 4.60
CA LEU A 194 20.30 -5.05 3.20
C LEU A 194 19.69 -3.84 2.52
N ASN A 195 18.86 -3.06 3.25
CA ASN A 195 18.35 -1.77 2.77
C ASN A 195 19.49 -0.83 2.36
N ARG A 196 20.48 -0.64 3.23
CA ARG A 196 21.64 0.22 2.95
C ARG A 196 22.49 -0.32 1.80
N LYS A 197 22.65 -1.65 1.67
CA LYS A 197 23.33 -2.26 0.52
C LYS A 197 22.57 -2.03 -0.79
N ALA A 198 21.24 -2.17 -0.78
CA ALA A 198 20.40 -1.86 -1.93
C ALA A 198 20.53 -0.38 -2.33
N MET A 199 20.47 0.55 -1.36
CA MET A 199 20.69 1.97 -1.59
C MET A 199 22.08 2.29 -2.16
N ALA A 200 23.12 1.61 -1.72
CA ALA A 200 24.47 1.78 -2.26
C ALA A 200 24.57 1.39 -3.75
N VAL A 201 23.74 0.46 -4.21
CA VAL A 201 23.61 0.09 -5.63
C VAL A 201 22.75 1.10 -6.38
N LEU A 202 21.59 1.45 -5.81
CA LEU A 202 20.54 2.23 -6.51
C LEU A 202 20.88 3.72 -6.62
N THR A 203 21.49 4.32 -5.61
CA THR A 203 21.78 5.77 -5.59
C THR A 203 22.62 6.24 -6.79
N PRO A 204 23.76 5.59 -7.15
CA PRO A 204 24.51 5.98 -8.33
C PRO A 204 23.76 5.69 -9.65
N LEU A 205 22.90 4.66 -9.70
CA LEU A 205 22.05 4.38 -10.85
C LEU A 205 20.98 5.45 -11.01
N PHE A 206 20.34 5.90 -9.94
CA PHE A 206 19.37 6.98 -9.96
C PHE A 206 19.94 8.30 -10.49
N ALA A 207 21.17 8.63 -10.09
CA ALA A 207 21.84 9.82 -10.60
C ALA A 207 22.10 9.78 -12.13
N GLN A 208 22.23 8.58 -12.71
CA GLN A 208 22.49 8.40 -14.15
C GLN A 208 21.21 8.11 -14.95
N TYR A 209 20.24 7.43 -14.36
CA TYR A 209 19.02 6.93 -15.00
C TYR A 209 17.79 7.25 -14.13
N PRO A 210 17.47 8.54 -13.93
CA PRO A 210 16.40 8.95 -13.02
C PRO A 210 15.01 8.44 -13.45
N ASP A 211 14.79 8.21 -14.75
CA ASP A 211 13.52 7.76 -15.29
C ASP A 211 13.41 6.22 -15.41
N HIS A 212 14.39 5.47 -14.86
CA HIS A 212 14.33 4.01 -14.86
C HIS A 212 13.40 3.51 -13.75
N PRO A 213 12.26 2.84 -14.09
CA PRO A 213 11.22 2.53 -13.11
C PRO A 213 11.74 1.67 -11.95
N GLY A 214 12.50 0.60 -12.23
CA GLY A 214 13.03 -0.26 -11.18
C GLY A 214 14.02 0.43 -10.25
N VAL A 215 14.82 1.38 -10.73
CA VAL A 215 15.76 2.11 -9.89
C VAL A 215 14.99 2.98 -8.89
N VAL A 216 14.01 3.74 -9.37
CA VAL A 216 13.22 4.66 -8.53
C VAL A 216 12.33 3.88 -7.56
N HIS A 217 11.64 2.85 -8.04
CA HIS A 217 10.76 2.00 -7.26
C HIS A 217 11.50 1.33 -6.08
N TYR A 218 12.65 0.72 -6.39
CA TYR A 218 13.38 -0.04 -5.36
C TYR A 218 14.11 0.86 -4.35
N ILE A 219 14.37 2.14 -4.69
CA ILE A 219 14.76 3.14 -3.68
C ILE A 219 13.63 3.35 -2.67
N ILE A 220 12.38 3.45 -3.12
CA ILE A 220 11.23 3.61 -2.23
C ILE A 220 11.16 2.41 -1.27
N HIS A 221 11.19 1.19 -1.80
CA HIS A 221 11.19 -0.02 -0.95
C HIS A 221 12.39 -0.10 0.00
N ALA A 222 13.58 0.29 -0.44
CA ALA A 222 14.76 0.30 0.43
C ALA A 222 14.65 1.34 1.55
N CYS A 223 13.91 2.43 1.31
CA CYS A 223 13.72 3.53 2.24
C CYS A 223 12.42 3.47 3.04
N ASP A 224 11.59 2.44 2.85
CA ASP A 224 10.29 2.31 3.50
C ASP A 224 10.43 1.87 4.97
N THR A 225 11.16 2.68 5.72
CA THR A 225 11.33 2.57 7.18
C THR A 225 11.42 3.98 7.77
N PRO A 226 11.03 4.19 9.04
CA PRO A 226 11.15 5.52 9.66
C PRO A 226 12.55 6.11 9.56
N ALA A 227 13.59 5.27 9.66
CA ALA A 227 14.97 5.71 9.66
C ALA A 227 15.50 6.14 8.28
N LEU A 228 14.96 5.59 7.20
CA LEU A 228 15.46 5.81 5.83
C LEU A 228 14.48 6.60 4.94
N ALA A 229 13.25 6.81 5.37
CA ALA A 229 12.23 7.51 4.57
C ALA A 229 12.69 8.88 4.02
N PRO A 230 13.44 9.72 4.76
CA PRO A 230 13.95 10.98 4.20
C PRO A 230 14.84 10.78 2.97
N ASP A 231 15.60 9.70 2.90
CA ASP A 231 16.50 9.40 1.77
C ASP A 231 15.72 8.97 0.51
N GLY A 232 14.50 8.43 0.69
CA GLY A 232 13.59 8.03 -0.39
C GLY A 232 12.77 9.17 -1.01
N LEU A 233 12.71 10.34 -0.37
CA LEU A 233 11.76 11.40 -0.73
C LEU A 233 11.89 11.91 -2.17
N VAL A 234 13.12 12.03 -2.71
CA VAL A 234 13.36 12.51 -4.07
C VAL A 234 12.84 11.49 -5.08
N ALA A 235 13.12 10.21 -4.87
CA ALA A 235 12.62 9.13 -5.70
C ALA A 235 11.09 9.05 -5.65
N ALA A 236 10.50 9.13 -4.46
CA ALA A 236 9.05 9.10 -4.28
C ALA A 236 8.35 10.22 -5.06
N LYS A 237 8.82 11.46 -4.99
CA LYS A 237 8.25 12.58 -5.74
C LYS A 237 8.32 12.42 -7.26
N HIS A 238 9.25 11.62 -7.75
CA HIS A 238 9.48 11.44 -9.19
C HIS A 238 8.73 10.23 -9.77
N TYR A 239 8.56 9.16 -8.99
CA TYR A 239 8.09 7.88 -9.52
C TYR A 239 6.68 7.92 -10.11
N GLY A 240 5.72 8.51 -9.42
CA GLY A 240 4.35 8.63 -9.92
C GLY A 240 4.22 9.39 -11.24
N GLU A 241 5.21 10.22 -11.60
CA GLU A 241 5.23 10.97 -12.85
C GLU A 241 5.73 10.11 -14.01
N ILE A 242 6.75 9.28 -13.81
CA ILE A 242 7.39 8.50 -14.88
C ILE A 242 6.61 7.22 -15.23
N ALA A 243 5.96 6.59 -14.26
CA ALA A 243 5.22 5.32 -14.42
C ALA A 243 3.71 5.46 -14.18
N ALA A 244 3.12 6.56 -14.60
CA ALA A 244 1.73 6.95 -14.30
C ALA A 244 0.64 6.02 -14.86
N SER A 245 0.99 5.02 -15.68
CA SER A 245 0.04 4.05 -16.20
C SER A 245 -0.08 2.79 -15.34
N ALA A 246 0.88 2.54 -14.47
CA ALA A 246 0.92 1.38 -13.58
C ALA A 246 0.33 1.76 -12.21
N PRO A 247 -0.79 1.16 -11.78
CA PRO A 247 -1.46 1.52 -10.53
C PRO A 247 -0.53 1.47 -9.32
N HIS A 248 0.20 0.38 -9.15
CA HIS A 248 1.15 0.21 -8.06
C HIS A 248 2.26 1.28 -8.07
N ALA A 249 2.81 1.63 -9.25
CA ALA A 249 3.84 2.67 -9.35
C ALA A 249 3.36 4.05 -8.88
N VAL A 250 2.08 4.38 -9.14
CA VAL A 250 1.48 5.65 -8.70
C VAL A 250 1.23 5.65 -7.20
N HIS A 251 0.92 4.50 -6.60
CA HIS A 251 0.73 4.30 -5.16
C HIS A 251 2.05 4.43 -4.36
N MET A 252 3.14 3.88 -4.87
CA MET A 252 4.40 3.71 -4.13
C MET A 252 4.97 4.98 -3.45
N PRO A 253 4.86 6.18 -4.02
CA PRO A 253 5.20 7.41 -3.31
C PRO A 253 4.50 7.58 -1.95
N GLY A 254 3.27 7.06 -1.82
CA GLY A 254 2.48 7.07 -0.60
C GLY A 254 3.21 6.47 0.60
N HIS A 255 3.97 5.40 0.42
CA HIS A 255 4.78 4.79 1.48
C HIS A 255 5.71 5.80 2.15
N ILE A 256 6.49 6.52 1.35
CA ILE A 256 7.41 7.54 1.87
C ILE A 256 6.66 8.75 2.43
N PHE A 257 5.58 9.18 1.77
CA PHE A 257 4.79 10.31 2.24
C PHE A 257 4.11 10.02 3.58
N ALA A 258 3.56 8.82 3.78
CA ALA A 258 2.99 8.38 5.04
C ALA A 258 4.04 8.34 6.16
N ARG A 259 5.24 7.76 5.91
CA ARG A 259 6.37 7.77 6.85
C ARG A 259 6.78 9.17 7.29
N LEU A 260 6.69 10.14 6.40
CA LEU A 260 7.07 11.53 6.64
C LEU A 260 5.89 12.42 7.11
N GLY A 261 4.70 11.85 7.28
CA GLY A 261 3.49 12.58 7.66
C GLY A 261 3.08 13.66 6.65
N MET A 262 3.33 13.42 5.36
CA MET A 262 3.01 14.29 4.23
C MET A 262 1.64 13.95 3.65
N TRP A 263 0.59 14.05 4.47
CA TRP A 263 -0.73 13.47 4.21
C TRP A 263 -1.38 13.92 2.90
N GLN A 264 -1.25 15.18 2.49
CA GLN A 264 -1.82 15.63 1.22
C GLN A 264 -1.12 14.97 0.02
N ALA A 265 0.21 14.82 0.07
CA ALA A 265 0.96 14.15 -0.99
C ALA A 265 0.64 12.65 -1.05
N ASP A 266 0.42 12.03 0.11
CA ASP A 266 -0.04 10.65 0.23
C ASP A 266 -1.44 10.46 -0.38
N ILE A 267 -2.39 11.34 -0.05
CA ILE A 267 -3.73 11.37 -0.65
C ILE A 267 -3.64 11.51 -2.17
N ASP A 268 -2.85 12.48 -2.67
CA ASP A 268 -2.74 12.74 -4.11
C ASP A 268 -2.19 11.53 -4.87
N ALA A 269 -1.17 10.84 -4.32
CA ALA A 269 -0.61 9.62 -4.90
C ALA A 269 -1.65 8.50 -4.95
N ASN A 270 -2.35 8.24 -3.85
CA ASN A 270 -3.30 7.14 -3.77
C ASN A 270 -4.60 7.38 -4.55
N VAL A 271 -5.10 8.62 -4.61
CA VAL A 271 -6.20 8.98 -5.52
C VAL A 271 -5.78 8.75 -6.98
N GLY A 272 -4.54 9.11 -7.33
CA GLY A 272 -3.98 8.83 -8.65
C GLY A 272 -3.90 7.32 -8.95
N SER A 273 -3.50 6.52 -7.97
CA SER A 273 -3.43 5.05 -8.10
C SER A 273 -4.81 4.41 -8.30
N VAL A 274 -5.81 4.80 -7.52
CA VAL A 274 -7.19 4.34 -7.71
C VAL A 274 -7.69 4.69 -9.12
N ALA A 275 -7.42 5.90 -9.60
CA ALA A 275 -7.77 6.31 -10.96
C ALA A 275 -7.03 5.46 -12.03
N ALA A 276 -5.75 5.14 -11.81
CA ALA A 276 -4.99 4.26 -12.70
C ALA A 276 -5.53 2.82 -12.69
N SER A 277 -5.97 2.30 -11.52
CA SER A 277 -6.62 0.98 -11.39
C SER A 277 -7.91 0.90 -12.20
N HIS A 278 -8.80 1.89 -12.09
CA HIS A 278 -10.02 1.97 -12.89
C HIS A 278 -9.72 2.12 -14.40
N ALA A 279 -8.67 2.87 -14.75
CA ALA A 279 -8.24 2.97 -16.15
C ALA A 279 -7.68 1.65 -16.69
N ALA A 280 -6.95 0.87 -15.89
CA ALA A 280 -6.48 -0.46 -16.24
C ALA A 280 -7.67 -1.42 -16.47
N GLU A 281 -8.64 -1.44 -15.56
CA GLU A 281 -9.86 -2.24 -15.68
C GLU A 281 -10.62 -1.91 -16.97
N SER A 282 -10.82 -0.63 -17.28
CA SER A 282 -11.49 -0.19 -18.51
C SER A 282 -10.80 -0.67 -19.78
N ARG A 283 -9.49 -0.89 -19.73
CA ARG A 283 -8.68 -1.46 -20.81
C ARG A 283 -8.58 -3.00 -20.76
N LYS A 284 -9.27 -3.65 -19.82
CA LYS A 284 -9.20 -5.09 -19.56
C LYS A 284 -7.76 -5.57 -19.23
N GLN A 285 -7.00 -4.72 -18.60
CA GLN A 285 -5.70 -5.04 -18.00
C GLN A 285 -5.89 -5.46 -16.54
N SER A 286 -4.93 -6.17 -15.97
CA SER A 286 -4.86 -6.40 -14.54
C SER A 286 -4.57 -5.09 -13.79
N GLY A 287 -4.60 -5.11 -12.46
CA GLY A 287 -4.30 -3.94 -11.63
C GLY A 287 -5.52 -3.24 -11.03
N ALA A 288 -6.76 -3.67 -11.38
CA ALA A 288 -7.96 -3.15 -10.74
C ALA A 288 -7.94 -3.39 -9.22
N MET A 289 -7.30 -4.46 -8.77
CA MET A 289 -7.20 -4.83 -7.36
C MET A 289 -6.21 -3.98 -6.56
N ASP A 290 -5.29 -3.26 -7.22
CA ASP A 290 -4.32 -2.37 -6.56
C ASP A 290 -5.01 -1.19 -5.86
N GLN A 291 -6.25 -0.85 -6.26
CA GLN A 291 -7.06 0.15 -5.57
C GLN A 291 -7.21 -0.12 -4.06
N PHE A 292 -7.39 -1.38 -3.64
CA PHE A 292 -7.63 -1.70 -2.23
C PHE A 292 -6.41 -1.41 -1.34
N HIS A 293 -5.21 -1.57 -1.89
CA HIS A 293 -4.00 -1.15 -1.18
C HIS A 293 -3.90 0.38 -1.08
N SER A 294 -4.31 1.08 -2.13
CA SER A 294 -4.41 2.54 -2.10
C SER A 294 -5.52 3.04 -1.15
N ASP A 295 -6.65 2.31 -1.06
CA ASP A 295 -7.75 2.65 -0.15
C ASP A 295 -7.32 2.59 1.32
N ASP A 296 -6.44 1.67 1.69
CA ASP A 296 -5.86 1.57 3.02
C ASP A 296 -5.12 2.87 3.42
N PHE A 297 -4.23 3.33 2.54
CA PHE A 297 -3.53 4.59 2.72
C PHE A 297 -4.48 5.80 2.71
N LEU A 298 -5.47 5.81 1.82
CA LEU A 298 -6.44 6.90 1.73
C LEU A 298 -7.28 7.03 2.99
N VAL A 299 -7.82 5.93 3.52
CA VAL A 299 -8.59 5.97 4.78
C VAL A 299 -7.72 6.58 5.88
N TYR A 300 -6.49 6.10 6.01
CA TYR A 300 -5.58 6.57 7.04
C TYR A 300 -5.18 8.05 6.84
N ALA A 301 -4.72 8.44 5.65
CA ALA A 301 -4.28 9.81 5.37
C ALA A 301 -5.40 10.84 5.50
N TYR A 302 -6.63 10.50 5.09
CA TYR A 302 -7.80 11.34 5.31
C TYR A 302 -8.09 11.53 6.80
N LEU A 303 -7.97 10.48 7.62
CA LEU A 303 -8.15 10.58 9.07
C LEU A 303 -7.05 11.43 9.72
N GLN A 304 -5.79 11.28 9.30
CA GLN A 304 -4.69 12.08 9.81
C GLN A 304 -4.79 13.58 9.41
N SER A 305 -5.41 13.86 8.26
CA SER A 305 -5.62 15.23 7.77
C SER A 305 -6.98 15.85 8.17
N GLY A 306 -7.77 15.18 9.02
CA GLY A 306 -9.06 15.70 9.50
C GLY A 306 -10.14 15.74 8.42
N GLN A 307 -10.21 14.72 7.57
CA GLN A 307 -11.16 14.58 6.46
C GLN A 307 -12.01 13.31 6.63
N GLU A 308 -12.65 13.15 7.79
CA GLU A 308 -13.33 11.91 8.21
C GLU A 308 -14.43 11.47 7.24
N ALA A 309 -15.15 12.42 6.65
CA ALA A 309 -16.20 12.13 5.68
C ALA A 309 -15.63 11.50 4.40
N ARG A 310 -14.43 11.90 3.97
CA ARG A 310 -13.74 11.30 2.83
C ARG A 310 -13.20 9.92 3.18
N ALA A 311 -12.63 9.74 4.36
CA ALA A 311 -12.22 8.42 4.84
C ALA A 311 -13.40 7.45 4.86
N LYS A 312 -14.59 7.91 5.33
CA LYS A 312 -15.79 7.09 5.33
C LYS A 312 -16.26 6.75 3.91
N ALA A 313 -16.19 7.69 2.98
CA ALA A 313 -16.54 7.43 1.58
C ALA A 313 -15.65 6.34 0.97
N VAL A 314 -14.31 6.42 1.15
CA VAL A 314 -13.40 5.37 0.69
C VAL A 314 -13.73 4.02 1.31
N LEU A 315 -14.01 3.97 2.61
CA LEU A 315 -14.41 2.73 3.31
C LEU A 315 -15.67 2.11 2.68
N ASP A 316 -16.68 2.92 2.37
CA ASP A 316 -17.95 2.46 1.80
C ASP A 316 -17.78 2.03 0.34
N ASP A 317 -17.02 2.80 -0.46
CA ASP A 317 -16.73 2.51 -1.86
C ASP A 317 -15.89 1.22 -1.99
N SER A 318 -14.90 1.03 -1.14
CA SER A 318 -14.10 -0.19 -1.08
C SER A 318 -14.95 -1.42 -0.75
N ALA A 319 -15.83 -1.31 0.23
CA ALA A 319 -16.76 -2.40 0.58
C ALA A 319 -17.70 -2.75 -0.58
N ALA A 320 -18.20 -1.74 -1.29
CA ALA A 320 -19.08 -1.93 -2.47
C ALA A 320 -18.30 -2.56 -3.65
N ALA A 321 -17.07 -2.12 -3.89
CA ALA A 321 -16.20 -2.67 -4.92
C ALA A 321 -15.88 -4.15 -4.64
N ILE A 322 -15.50 -4.51 -3.42
CA ILE A 322 -15.27 -5.91 -3.03
C ILE A 322 -16.53 -6.75 -3.28
N ALA A 323 -17.72 -6.26 -2.86
CA ALA A 323 -18.96 -6.96 -3.08
C ALA A 323 -19.27 -7.17 -4.57
N HIS A 324 -18.92 -6.21 -5.43
CA HIS A 324 -19.04 -6.35 -6.88
C HIS A 324 -18.10 -7.42 -7.43
N PHE A 325 -16.80 -7.37 -7.09
CA PHE A 325 -15.81 -8.33 -7.57
C PHE A 325 -16.12 -9.77 -7.12
N GLU A 326 -16.67 -9.96 -5.94
CA GLU A 326 -17.10 -11.29 -5.47
C GLU A 326 -18.21 -11.93 -6.32
N THR A 327 -18.94 -11.14 -7.10
CA THR A 327 -19.93 -11.68 -8.05
C THR A 327 -19.31 -12.19 -9.35
N MET A 328 -18.05 -11.89 -9.63
CA MET A 328 -17.36 -12.28 -10.86
C MET A 328 -16.86 -13.72 -10.75
N SER A 329 -17.16 -14.56 -11.76
CA SER A 329 -16.88 -16.00 -11.73
C SER A 329 -15.43 -16.40 -11.96
N ASP A 330 -14.58 -15.47 -12.38
CA ASP A 330 -13.18 -15.67 -12.77
C ASP A 330 -12.15 -15.05 -11.81
N MET A 331 -12.61 -14.57 -10.64
CA MET A 331 -11.73 -14.09 -9.58
C MET A 331 -10.94 -15.27 -8.98
N GLY A 332 -9.61 -15.13 -8.95
CA GLY A 332 -8.73 -16.16 -8.37
C GLY A 332 -8.86 -16.27 -6.85
N ASP A 333 -8.53 -17.44 -6.31
CA ASP A 333 -8.58 -17.73 -4.87
C ASP A 333 -7.81 -16.70 -4.01
N HIS A 334 -6.69 -16.16 -4.52
CA HIS A 334 -5.91 -15.14 -3.82
C HIS A 334 -6.75 -13.92 -3.43
N TYR A 335 -7.62 -13.44 -4.31
CA TYR A 335 -8.51 -12.31 -4.02
C TYR A 335 -9.66 -12.71 -3.11
N MET A 336 -10.33 -13.80 -3.42
CA MET A 336 -11.54 -14.25 -2.74
C MET A 336 -11.28 -14.67 -1.29
N THR A 337 -10.18 -15.37 -1.04
CA THR A 337 -9.86 -15.95 0.28
C THR A 337 -8.81 -15.18 1.05
N GLY A 338 -8.09 -14.27 0.43
CA GLY A 338 -7.00 -13.49 1.01
C GLY A 338 -7.29 -11.99 1.04
N MET A 339 -7.18 -11.32 -0.11
CA MET A 339 -7.19 -9.87 -0.21
C MET A 339 -8.53 -9.24 0.23
N PHE A 340 -9.67 -9.72 -0.26
CA PHE A 340 -10.96 -9.13 0.09
C PHE A 340 -11.30 -9.26 1.57
N PRO A 341 -11.16 -10.45 2.20
CA PRO A 341 -11.33 -10.55 3.65
C PRO A 341 -10.39 -9.67 4.45
N TYR A 342 -9.14 -9.49 3.98
CA TYR A 342 -8.17 -8.61 4.63
C TYR A 342 -8.65 -7.15 4.67
N TYR A 343 -9.01 -6.55 3.53
CA TYR A 343 -9.44 -5.15 3.50
C TYR A 343 -10.80 -4.93 4.16
N ARG A 344 -11.72 -5.89 4.08
CA ARG A 344 -12.95 -5.87 4.88
C ARG A 344 -12.71 -5.88 6.38
N THR A 345 -11.60 -6.42 6.82
CA THR A 345 -11.20 -6.43 8.23
C THR A 345 -10.44 -5.16 8.58
N LYS A 346 -9.40 -4.82 7.82
CA LYS A 346 -8.45 -3.76 8.17
C LYS A 346 -9.06 -2.36 8.09
N LEU A 347 -9.79 -2.04 7.01
CA LEU A 347 -10.30 -0.67 6.81
C LEU A 347 -11.25 -0.21 7.93
N PRO A 348 -12.26 -1.00 8.38
CA PRO A 348 -13.09 -0.62 9.53
C PRO A 348 -12.30 -0.53 10.85
N ILE A 349 -11.25 -1.33 11.04
CA ILE A 349 -10.39 -1.26 12.23
C ILE A 349 -9.71 0.09 12.28
N ILE A 350 -8.98 0.46 11.22
CA ILE A 350 -8.26 1.74 11.13
C ILE A 350 -9.24 2.90 11.34
N TYR A 351 -10.38 2.88 10.64
CA TYR A 351 -11.37 3.94 10.73
C TYR A 351 -11.87 4.16 12.16
N ASN A 352 -12.28 3.10 12.85
CA ASN A 352 -12.84 3.22 14.19
C ASN A 352 -11.78 3.55 15.26
N LEU A 353 -10.59 2.94 15.18
CA LEU A 353 -9.53 3.20 16.16
C LEU A 353 -8.97 4.62 16.03
N GLU A 354 -8.77 5.13 14.80
CA GLU A 354 -8.30 6.50 14.58
C GLU A 354 -9.34 7.55 14.96
N LEU A 355 -10.62 7.26 14.85
CA LEU A 355 -11.69 8.12 15.38
C LEU A 355 -11.91 7.97 16.89
N ARG A 356 -11.24 7.01 17.52
CA ARG A 356 -11.44 6.64 18.93
C ARG A 356 -12.89 6.27 19.26
N ASP A 357 -13.61 5.71 18.26
CA ASP A 357 -14.93 5.12 18.48
C ASP A 357 -14.78 3.71 19.06
N TRP A 358 -14.47 3.69 20.36
CA TRP A 358 -14.22 2.45 21.08
C TRP A 358 -15.43 1.50 21.10
N ASN A 359 -16.65 2.04 21.09
CA ASN A 359 -17.84 1.20 21.02
C ASN A 359 -17.98 0.50 19.68
N ALA A 360 -17.76 1.23 18.57
CA ALA A 360 -17.77 0.65 17.24
C ALA A 360 -16.60 -0.35 17.06
N ALA A 361 -15.40 -0.02 17.54
CA ALA A 361 -14.24 -0.91 17.49
C ALA A 361 -14.47 -2.21 18.29
N ALA A 362 -15.05 -2.14 19.49
CA ALA A 362 -15.40 -3.32 20.30
C ALA A 362 -16.46 -4.20 19.65
N ALA A 363 -17.32 -3.63 18.80
CA ALA A 363 -18.39 -4.34 18.09
C ALA A 363 -17.97 -4.97 16.76
N LEU A 364 -16.73 -4.75 16.28
CA LEU A 364 -16.21 -5.33 15.04
C LEU A 364 -16.39 -6.85 15.02
N GLN A 365 -16.74 -7.41 13.87
CA GLN A 365 -16.92 -8.84 13.70
C GLN A 365 -15.79 -9.43 12.86
N ALA A 366 -15.30 -10.60 13.25
CA ALA A 366 -14.37 -11.35 12.41
C ALA A 366 -15.05 -11.71 11.09
N VAL A 367 -14.40 -11.40 9.98
CA VAL A 367 -14.92 -11.66 8.63
C VAL A 367 -14.95 -13.17 8.39
N ALA A 368 -16.12 -13.70 8.03
CA ALA A 368 -16.27 -15.11 7.76
C ALA A 368 -15.36 -15.56 6.59
N GLY A 369 -14.64 -16.65 6.77
CA GLY A 369 -13.72 -17.17 5.76
C GLY A 369 -12.39 -16.41 5.65
N ALA A 370 -12.17 -15.35 6.44
CA ALA A 370 -10.89 -14.65 6.45
C ALA A 370 -9.74 -15.58 6.88
N PRO A 371 -8.54 -15.42 6.28
CA PRO A 371 -7.34 -16.13 6.74
C PRO A 371 -7.11 -15.94 8.25
N PRO A 372 -6.55 -16.93 8.93
CA PRO A 372 -6.26 -16.81 10.37
C PRO A 372 -5.45 -15.56 10.71
N GLU A 373 -4.45 -15.20 9.88
CA GLU A 373 -3.61 -14.02 10.08
C GLU A 373 -4.42 -12.71 10.02
N THR A 374 -5.47 -12.67 9.20
CA THR A 374 -6.40 -11.54 9.13
C THR A 374 -7.32 -11.47 10.34
N GLN A 375 -7.74 -12.63 10.88
CA GLN A 375 -8.61 -12.68 12.05
C GLN A 375 -7.94 -12.11 13.31
N THR A 376 -6.60 -12.21 13.45
CA THR A 376 -5.87 -11.64 14.59
C THR A 376 -6.12 -10.15 14.74
N LEU A 377 -6.19 -9.41 13.64
CA LEU A 377 -6.43 -7.95 13.62
C LEU A 377 -7.76 -7.58 14.32
N THR A 378 -8.81 -8.37 14.09
CA THR A 378 -10.12 -8.10 14.73
C THR A 378 -10.04 -8.25 16.25
N TYR A 379 -9.41 -9.32 16.73
CA TYR A 379 -9.31 -9.56 18.16
C TYR A 379 -8.39 -8.58 18.85
N TRP A 380 -7.30 -8.18 18.18
CA TRP A 380 -6.41 -7.11 18.65
C TRP A 380 -7.19 -5.80 18.79
N ALA A 381 -7.87 -5.33 17.74
CA ALA A 381 -8.61 -4.06 17.76
C ALA A 381 -9.70 -4.03 18.83
N ARG A 382 -10.45 -5.14 18.98
CA ARG A 382 -11.47 -5.28 20.02
C ARG A 382 -10.87 -5.26 21.42
N THR A 383 -9.65 -5.80 21.61
CA THR A 383 -8.96 -5.75 22.91
C THR A 383 -8.50 -4.34 23.25
N VAL A 384 -7.94 -3.60 22.29
CA VAL A 384 -7.60 -2.18 22.46
C VAL A 384 -8.84 -1.39 22.88
N ALA A 385 -9.94 -1.55 22.15
CA ALA A 385 -11.20 -0.88 22.45
C ALA A 385 -11.75 -1.26 23.84
N ALA A 386 -11.74 -2.56 24.20
CA ALA A 386 -12.18 -3.03 25.50
C ALA A 386 -11.31 -2.48 26.64
N GLY A 387 -10.01 -2.27 26.39
CA GLY A 387 -9.09 -1.59 27.31
C GLY A 387 -9.55 -0.20 27.65
N HIS A 388 -9.79 0.64 26.63
CA HIS A 388 -10.31 2.01 26.79
C HIS A 388 -11.70 2.08 27.42
N LEU A 389 -12.52 1.05 27.23
CA LEU A 389 -13.86 0.93 27.84
C LEU A 389 -13.84 0.30 29.24
N HIS A 390 -12.68 -0.05 29.78
CA HIS A 390 -12.51 -0.77 31.07
C HIS A 390 -13.31 -2.09 31.13
N GLN A 391 -13.40 -2.82 30.00
CA GLN A 391 -14.13 -4.08 29.86
C GLN A 391 -13.18 -5.27 29.93
N ALA A 392 -12.56 -5.50 31.10
CA ALA A 392 -11.53 -6.52 31.32
C ALA A 392 -11.97 -7.92 30.87
N GLN A 393 -13.20 -8.34 31.20
CA GLN A 393 -13.72 -9.64 30.82
C GLN A 393 -13.77 -9.83 29.29
N GLN A 394 -14.21 -8.80 28.55
CA GLN A 394 -14.26 -8.83 27.09
C GLN A 394 -12.85 -8.83 26.48
N ALA A 395 -11.94 -8.07 27.07
CA ALA A 395 -10.54 -8.04 26.64
C ALA A 395 -9.88 -9.42 26.77
N HIS A 396 -10.10 -10.13 27.88
CA HIS A 396 -9.65 -11.52 28.06
C HIS A 396 -10.27 -12.50 27.06
N ALA A 397 -11.57 -12.36 26.77
CA ALA A 397 -12.22 -13.21 25.76
C ALA A 397 -11.59 -13.02 24.38
N ASN A 398 -11.32 -11.77 23.97
CA ASN A 398 -10.65 -11.47 22.71
C ASN A 398 -9.22 -12.03 22.65
N LEU A 399 -8.46 -11.97 23.75
CA LEU A 399 -7.12 -12.59 23.81
C LEU A 399 -7.19 -14.11 23.68
N SER A 400 -8.19 -14.75 24.30
CA SER A 400 -8.40 -16.19 24.15
C SER A 400 -8.69 -16.58 22.70
N ASP A 401 -9.52 -15.80 22.00
CA ASP A 401 -9.81 -15.99 20.58
C ASP A 401 -8.56 -15.77 19.71
N TYR A 402 -7.78 -14.73 20.01
CA TYR A 402 -6.50 -14.45 19.35
C TYR A 402 -5.52 -15.63 19.52
N ASP A 403 -5.30 -16.10 20.74
CA ASP A 403 -4.39 -17.22 21.03
C ASP A 403 -4.86 -18.52 20.35
N ALA A 404 -6.17 -18.76 20.23
CA ALA A 404 -6.73 -19.89 19.48
C ALA A 404 -6.45 -19.79 17.97
N VAL A 405 -6.49 -18.58 17.40
CA VAL A 405 -6.13 -18.32 15.99
C VAL A 405 -4.63 -18.52 15.79
N ILE A 406 -3.78 -17.98 16.66
CA ILE A 406 -2.32 -18.21 16.61
C ILE A 406 -1.98 -19.70 16.65
N ALA A 407 -2.68 -20.50 17.47
CA ALA A 407 -2.49 -21.94 17.50
C ALA A 407 -2.84 -22.64 16.17
N LYS A 408 -3.83 -22.14 15.42
CA LYS A 408 -4.15 -22.61 14.06
C LYS A 408 -3.06 -22.21 13.05
N ILE A 409 -2.57 -20.96 13.12
CA ILE A 409 -1.50 -20.46 12.25
C ILE A 409 -0.24 -21.32 12.37
N LYS A 410 0.14 -21.72 13.60
CA LYS A 410 1.30 -22.60 13.86
C LYS A 410 1.24 -23.96 13.17
N GLN A 411 0.05 -24.41 12.82
CA GLN A 411 -0.16 -25.70 12.13
C GLN A 411 -0.29 -25.53 10.61
N GLY A 412 -0.34 -24.28 10.13
CA GLY A 412 -0.58 -23.94 8.74
C GLY A 412 0.68 -23.57 7.94
N ARG A 413 0.46 -23.21 6.70
CA ARG A 413 1.47 -22.74 5.75
C ARG A 413 2.21 -21.50 6.24
N HIS A 414 1.54 -20.62 7.00
CA HIS A 414 2.08 -19.36 7.49
C HIS A 414 2.55 -19.45 8.96
N ALA A 415 3.03 -20.63 9.38
CA ALA A 415 3.50 -20.86 10.76
C ALA A 415 4.54 -19.82 11.23
N TYR A 416 5.34 -19.25 10.31
CA TYR A 416 6.30 -18.19 10.60
C TYR A 416 5.66 -16.92 11.19
N PHE A 417 4.40 -16.62 10.85
CA PHE A 417 3.68 -15.45 11.37
C PHE A 417 3.49 -15.54 12.88
N ALA A 418 3.15 -16.71 13.39
CA ALA A 418 2.83 -16.91 14.81
C ALA A 418 4.00 -16.61 15.77
N ASP A 419 5.23 -16.70 15.28
CA ASP A 419 6.45 -16.40 16.04
C ASP A 419 7.14 -15.11 15.53
N SER A 420 6.45 -14.34 14.66
CA SER A 420 6.95 -13.07 14.13
C SER A 420 7.03 -11.99 15.21
N THR A 421 7.87 -10.99 14.95
CA THR A 421 7.97 -9.82 15.81
C THR A 421 6.66 -9.04 15.86
N GLY A 422 5.92 -8.94 14.74
CA GLY A 422 4.61 -8.30 14.68
C GLY A 422 3.60 -8.97 15.62
N ALA A 423 3.43 -10.29 15.56
CA ALA A 423 2.53 -11.02 16.45
C ALA A 423 2.90 -10.87 17.95
N ARG A 424 4.19 -10.73 18.26
CA ARG A 424 4.66 -10.45 19.63
C ARG A 424 4.31 -9.05 20.09
N ILE A 425 4.39 -8.05 19.20
CA ILE A 425 3.98 -6.67 19.48
C ILE A 425 2.48 -6.62 19.72
N GLU A 426 1.66 -7.11 18.79
CA GLU A 426 0.19 -7.17 18.94
C GLU A 426 -0.23 -7.82 20.26
N ARG A 427 0.35 -8.96 20.58
CA ARG A 427 0.03 -9.65 21.83
C ARG A 427 0.46 -8.88 23.08
N GLY A 428 1.60 -8.17 23.02
CA GLY A 428 2.08 -7.29 24.09
C GLY A 428 1.13 -6.12 24.34
N GLU A 429 0.66 -5.49 23.28
CA GLU A 429 -0.35 -4.43 23.32
C GLU A 429 -1.67 -4.91 23.93
N MET A 430 -2.15 -6.08 23.50
CA MET A 430 -3.36 -6.71 24.08
C MET A 430 -3.21 -6.93 25.58
N LEU A 431 -2.08 -7.49 26.03
CA LEU A 431 -1.81 -7.73 27.44
C LEU A 431 -1.75 -6.42 28.25
N ALA A 432 -1.20 -5.36 27.66
CA ALA A 432 -1.16 -4.05 28.27
C ALA A 432 -2.56 -3.45 28.46
N TRP A 433 -3.39 -3.49 27.43
CA TRP A 433 -4.77 -2.99 27.51
C TRP A 433 -5.66 -3.83 28.44
N ILE A 434 -5.43 -5.15 28.54
CA ILE A 434 -6.09 -5.99 29.54
C ILE A 434 -5.70 -5.56 30.97
N ALA A 435 -4.40 -5.41 31.24
CA ALA A 435 -3.92 -4.97 32.54
C ALA A 435 -4.45 -3.58 32.92
N PHE A 436 -4.55 -2.68 31.93
CA PHE A 436 -5.14 -1.36 32.13
C PHE A 436 -6.62 -1.45 32.51
N ALA A 437 -7.41 -2.28 31.80
CA ALA A 437 -8.82 -2.51 32.10
C ALA A 437 -9.06 -3.19 33.45
N GLU A 438 -8.06 -3.87 33.99
CA GLU A 438 -8.08 -4.52 35.32
C GLU A 438 -7.59 -3.62 36.46
N ASP A 439 -7.36 -2.32 36.21
CA ASP A 439 -6.76 -1.38 37.16
C ASP A 439 -5.38 -1.82 37.68
N LYS A 440 -4.55 -2.45 36.80
CA LYS A 440 -3.17 -2.89 37.08
C LYS A 440 -2.15 -1.99 36.33
N PRO A 441 -2.00 -0.73 36.71
CA PRO A 441 -1.22 0.24 35.92
C PRO A 441 0.25 -0.12 35.76
N ALA A 442 0.87 -0.77 36.74
CA ALA A 442 2.28 -1.16 36.65
C ALA A 442 2.50 -2.24 35.56
N ASP A 443 1.60 -3.23 35.49
CA ASP A 443 1.65 -4.29 34.48
C ASP A 443 1.32 -3.72 33.09
N ALA A 444 0.30 -2.86 32.98
CA ALA A 444 -0.08 -2.20 31.75
C ALA A 444 1.09 -1.41 31.13
N LEU A 445 1.75 -0.57 31.94
CA LEU A 445 2.89 0.23 31.49
C LEU A 445 4.08 -0.64 31.10
N LYS A 446 4.35 -1.71 31.86
CA LYS A 446 5.45 -2.63 31.55
C LYS A 446 5.23 -3.33 30.20
N GLN A 447 4.06 -3.93 29.99
CA GLN A 447 3.74 -4.65 28.74
C GLN A 447 3.77 -3.71 27.53
N MET A 448 3.15 -2.52 27.64
CA MET A 448 3.13 -1.56 26.55
C MET A 448 4.52 -0.98 26.26
N GLN A 449 5.35 -0.74 27.30
CA GLN A 449 6.74 -0.30 27.09
C GLN A 449 7.55 -1.35 26.35
N GLU A 450 7.42 -2.64 26.69
CA GLU A 450 8.11 -3.74 26.01
C GLU A 450 7.66 -3.85 24.54
N ALA A 451 6.36 -3.74 24.26
CA ALA A 451 5.82 -3.74 22.90
C ALA A 451 6.33 -2.53 22.09
N ALA A 452 6.28 -1.33 22.67
CA ALA A 452 6.75 -0.10 22.04
C ALA A 452 8.26 -0.12 21.75
N ASP A 453 9.07 -0.59 22.70
CA ASP A 453 10.52 -0.70 22.50
C ASP A 453 10.89 -1.73 21.42
N LEU A 454 10.06 -2.77 21.27
CA LEU A 454 10.22 -3.76 20.22
C LEU A 454 9.81 -3.19 18.85
N GLN A 455 8.67 -2.49 18.78
CA GLN A 455 8.20 -1.84 17.56
C GLN A 455 9.16 -0.75 17.06
N ASP A 456 9.73 0.06 17.97
CA ASP A 456 10.71 1.08 17.62
C ASP A 456 11.96 0.50 16.93
N LYS A 457 12.34 -0.75 17.23
CA LYS A 457 13.49 -1.42 16.62
C LYS A 457 13.21 -1.89 15.20
N VAL A 458 12.05 -2.52 15.00
CA VAL A 458 11.70 -3.11 13.69
C VAL A 458 11.03 -2.10 12.76
N GLY A 459 10.56 -1.00 13.29
CA GLY A 459 9.70 -0.04 12.61
C GLY A 459 8.23 -0.47 12.68
N GLN A 460 7.34 0.51 12.60
CA GLN A 460 5.91 0.28 12.48
C GLN A 460 5.47 0.27 11.03
N GLY A 461 4.27 -0.24 10.74
CA GLY A 461 3.59 -0.07 9.46
C GLY A 461 3.30 1.40 9.15
N GLU A 462 3.18 1.76 7.87
CA GLU A 462 2.89 3.14 7.43
C GLU A 462 1.48 3.57 7.83
N VAL A 463 0.59 2.60 7.86
CA VAL A 463 -0.85 2.77 8.12
C VAL A 463 -1.18 1.99 9.39
N ASP A 464 -0.65 2.47 10.53
CA ASP A 464 -0.76 1.75 11.80
C ASP A 464 -0.78 2.71 12.99
N ILE A 465 -1.23 2.22 14.16
CA ILE A 465 -1.22 3.00 15.40
C ILE A 465 0.04 2.62 16.19
N PRO A 466 0.94 3.59 16.48
CA PRO A 466 2.16 3.27 17.19
C PRO A 466 1.92 2.77 18.62
N ALA A 467 2.54 1.65 19.01
CA ALA A 467 2.56 1.17 20.39
C ALA A 467 3.09 2.24 21.36
N ARG A 468 4.02 3.07 20.91
CA ARG A 468 4.55 4.21 21.67
C ARG A 468 3.47 5.28 21.93
N GLU A 469 2.56 5.51 20.98
CA GLU A 469 1.40 6.39 21.17
C GLU A 469 0.40 5.79 22.16
N MET A 470 0.15 4.47 22.09
CA MET A 470 -0.69 3.76 23.05
C MET A 470 -0.11 3.80 24.48
N LEU A 471 1.22 3.70 24.62
CA LEU A 471 1.89 3.88 25.92
C LEU A 471 1.65 5.28 26.49
N ALA A 472 1.76 6.29 25.64
CA ALA A 472 1.51 7.68 26.03
C ALA A 472 0.04 7.90 26.39
N ASP A 473 -0.90 7.26 25.70
CA ASP A 473 -2.33 7.30 26.02
C ASP A 473 -2.58 6.71 27.41
N ILE A 474 -2.06 5.55 27.74
CA ILE A 474 -2.17 4.92 29.07
C ILE A 474 -1.59 5.86 30.15
N LEU A 475 -0.41 6.44 29.92
CA LEU A 475 0.21 7.38 30.88
C LEU A 475 -0.66 8.62 31.11
N LEU A 476 -1.25 9.16 30.06
CA LEU A 476 -2.12 10.33 30.16
C LEU A 476 -3.41 10.02 30.93
N GLU A 477 -4.04 8.87 30.67
CA GLU A 477 -5.23 8.40 31.40
C GLU A 477 -4.94 8.10 32.88
N LEU A 478 -3.72 7.67 33.21
CA LEU A 478 -3.26 7.49 34.59
C LEU A 478 -2.88 8.81 35.30
N GLY A 479 -3.09 9.96 34.67
CA GLY A 479 -2.75 11.26 35.25
C GLY A 479 -1.25 11.55 35.36
N ARG A 480 -0.45 10.95 34.44
CA ARG A 480 1.01 11.14 34.35
C ARG A 480 1.39 11.95 33.09
N PRO A 481 0.93 13.20 32.96
CA PRO A 481 1.05 13.97 31.73
C PRO A 481 2.49 14.28 31.33
N GLN A 482 3.42 14.46 32.29
CA GLN A 482 4.84 14.69 31.97
C GLN A 482 5.47 13.48 31.29
N ASP A 483 5.19 12.27 31.78
CA ASP A 483 5.68 11.03 31.22
C ASP A 483 5.01 10.76 29.87
N ALA A 484 3.70 10.97 29.76
CA ALA A 484 2.95 10.85 28.50
C ALA A 484 3.54 11.75 27.41
N LEU A 485 3.87 13.02 27.75
CA LEU A 485 4.47 13.95 26.80
C LEU A 485 5.82 13.48 26.28
N VAL A 486 6.62 12.80 27.11
CA VAL A 486 7.90 12.20 26.67
C VAL A 486 7.65 11.10 25.64
N GLU A 487 6.66 10.23 25.86
CA GLU A 487 6.38 9.12 24.95
C GLU A 487 5.70 9.61 23.66
N TYR A 488 4.78 10.59 23.71
CA TYR A 488 4.26 11.22 22.48
C TYR A 488 5.35 11.88 21.63
N LYS A 489 6.35 12.52 22.25
CA LYS A 489 7.48 13.08 21.50
C LYS A 489 8.26 12.01 20.75
N LYS A 490 8.50 10.87 21.38
CA LYS A 490 9.17 9.73 20.71
C LYS A 490 8.30 9.18 19.57
N ALA A 491 7.02 8.99 19.81
CA ALA A 491 6.08 8.51 18.78
C ALA A 491 6.06 9.45 17.56
N LEU A 492 5.99 10.77 17.77
CA LEU A 492 5.98 11.77 16.70
C LEU A 492 7.30 11.93 15.93
N ILE A 493 8.42 11.41 16.46
CA ILE A 493 9.68 11.30 15.70
C ILE A 493 9.59 10.17 14.68
N LEU A 494 9.02 9.03 15.06
CA LEU A 494 8.91 7.84 14.21
C LEU A 494 7.71 7.92 13.26
N SER A 495 6.65 8.60 13.67
CA SER A 495 5.39 8.74 12.94
C SER A 495 4.92 10.20 13.02
N PRO A 496 5.55 11.09 12.25
CA PRO A 496 5.29 12.52 12.32
C PRO A 496 3.88 12.87 11.83
N ASN A 497 3.38 13.99 12.39
CA ASN A 497 2.12 14.60 11.95
C ASN A 497 0.86 13.70 12.08
N ARG A 498 0.87 12.70 12.96
CA ARG A 498 -0.35 11.96 13.27
C ARG A 498 -1.34 12.85 14.04
N PHE A 499 -2.63 12.77 13.67
CA PHE A 499 -3.68 13.57 14.30
C PHE A 499 -3.74 13.32 15.81
N ASN A 500 -3.94 12.06 16.21
CA ASN A 500 -4.08 11.69 17.62
C ASN A 500 -2.79 11.95 18.41
N GLY A 501 -1.63 11.66 17.81
CA GLY A 501 -0.33 11.95 18.41
C GLY A 501 -0.14 13.44 18.71
N LEU A 502 -0.45 14.32 17.75
CA LEU A 502 -0.36 15.78 17.95
C LEU A 502 -1.39 16.31 18.95
N PHE A 503 -2.64 15.88 18.84
CA PHE A 503 -3.70 16.32 19.74
C PHE A 503 -3.42 15.92 21.18
N ASN A 504 -3.07 14.66 21.42
CA ASN A 504 -2.83 14.17 22.77
C ASN A 504 -1.49 14.64 23.35
N ALA A 505 -0.44 14.86 22.52
CA ALA A 505 0.77 15.56 22.96
C ALA A 505 0.44 16.98 23.44
N GLY A 506 -0.45 17.67 22.74
CA GLY A 506 -0.96 18.98 23.18
C GLY A 506 -1.68 18.90 24.52
N LYS A 507 -2.59 17.95 24.72
CA LYS A 507 -3.28 17.71 26.00
C LYS A 507 -2.31 17.37 27.13
N ALA A 508 -1.34 16.50 26.86
CA ALA A 508 -0.32 16.14 27.85
C ALA A 508 0.52 17.35 28.25
N ALA A 509 0.89 18.22 27.30
CA ALA A 509 1.62 19.46 27.57
C ALA A 509 0.80 20.45 28.41
N GLU A 510 -0.49 20.64 28.11
CA GLU A 510 -1.39 21.46 28.92
C GLU A 510 -1.48 20.94 30.36
N ALA A 511 -1.75 19.64 30.52
CA ALA A 511 -1.85 19.02 31.84
C ALA A 511 -0.52 19.04 32.61
N ALA A 512 0.62 19.08 31.92
CA ALA A 512 1.96 19.24 32.47
C ALA A 512 2.32 20.71 32.81
N GLY A 513 1.47 21.67 32.43
CA GLY A 513 1.70 23.10 32.61
C GLY A 513 2.61 23.75 31.56
N ASP A 514 2.92 23.07 30.48
CA ASP A 514 3.75 23.58 29.37
C ASP A 514 2.88 24.11 28.22
N ALA A 515 2.33 25.32 28.46
CA ALA A 515 1.45 25.98 27.49
C ALA A 515 2.15 26.26 26.14
N SER A 516 3.47 26.44 26.12
CA SER A 516 4.20 26.72 24.87
C SER A 516 4.28 25.49 23.97
N GLN A 517 4.51 24.33 24.54
CA GLN A 517 4.50 23.07 23.79
C GLN A 517 3.09 22.68 23.36
N ALA A 518 2.08 22.84 24.22
CA ALA A 518 0.69 22.62 23.85
C ALA A 518 0.31 23.45 22.62
N GLN A 519 0.64 24.76 22.64
CA GLN A 519 0.42 25.62 21.48
C GLN A 519 1.14 25.15 20.22
N LEU A 520 2.37 24.68 20.33
CA LEU A 520 3.14 24.17 19.18
C LEU A 520 2.46 22.95 18.53
N TYR A 521 2.05 21.96 19.33
CA TYR A 521 1.37 20.77 18.84
C TYR A 521 0.03 21.11 18.20
N TYR A 522 -0.77 21.95 18.84
CA TYR A 522 -2.07 22.36 18.30
C TYR A 522 -1.93 23.23 17.04
N ALA A 523 -0.93 24.11 16.97
CA ALA A 523 -0.67 24.88 15.75
C ALA A 523 -0.23 23.96 14.58
N THR A 524 0.56 22.92 14.88
CA THR A 524 0.95 21.92 13.89
C THR A 524 -0.26 21.13 13.41
N LEU A 525 -1.14 20.70 14.33
CA LEU A 525 -2.38 20.01 13.98
C LEU A 525 -3.27 20.88 13.10
N LEU A 526 -3.49 22.15 13.44
CA LEU A 526 -4.26 23.07 12.58
C LEU A 526 -3.64 23.24 11.21
N LYS A 527 -2.31 23.26 11.11
CA LYS A 527 -1.62 23.37 9.82
C LYS A 527 -1.84 22.18 8.92
N ILE A 528 -1.70 20.94 9.44
CA ILE A 528 -1.84 19.72 8.64
C ILE A 528 -3.29 19.42 8.26
N THR A 529 -4.26 19.97 8.99
CA THR A 529 -5.69 19.76 8.79
C THR A 529 -6.41 20.95 8.14
N ASP A 530 -5.67 21.88 7.55
CA ASP A 530 -6.23 23.13 7.01
C ASP A 530 -7.20 23.82 8.00
N ASN A 531 -6.74 24.04 9.23
CA ASN A 531 -7.52 24.59 10.34
C ASN A 531 -8.79 23.76 10.68
N GLY A 532 -8.82 22.48 10.36
CA GLY A 532 -9.98 21.63 10.57
C GLY A 532 -11.17 22.03 9.70
N SER A 533 -10.92 22.55 8.51
CA SER A 533 -11.96 23.07 7.60
C SER A 533 -12.91 22.00 7.10
N GLN A 534 -12.47 20.73 7.06
CA GLN A 534 -13.24 19.59 6.58
C GLN A 534 -13.59 18.59 7.68
N SER A 535 -13.32 18.90 8.96
CA SER A 535 -13.47 17.99 10.08
C SER A 535 -14.70 18.32 10.92
N ALA A 536 -15.39 17.28 11.36
CA ALA A 536 -16.45 17.35 12.35
C ALA A 536 -15.98 16.98 13.78
N ARG A 537 -14.68 16.75 13.99
CA ARG A 537 -14.12 16.36 15.28
C ARG A 537 -14.26 17.50 16.30
N PRO A 538 -14.82 17.25 17.49
CA PRO A 538 -15.02 18.26 18.53
C PRO A 538 -13.70 18.83 19.09
N GLU A 539 -12.60 18.11 18.94
CA GLU A 539 -11.25 18.50 19.36
C GLU A 539 -10.84 19.87 18.81
N PHE A 540 -11.30 20.24 17.61
CA PHE A 540 -10.92 21.50 16.96
C PHE A 540 -11.42 22.74 17.68
N ASP A 541 -12.52 22.69 18.42
CA ASP A 541 -13.01 23.82 19.20
C ASP A 541 -12.00 24.19 20.30
N HIS A 542 -11.49 23.19 21.02
CA HIS A 542 -10.46 23.38 22.03
C HIS A 542 -9.14 23.86 21.41
N VAL A 543 -8.66 23.19 20.38
CA VAL A 543 -7.41 23.49 19.68
C VAL A 543 -7.39 24.94 19.17
N LYS A 544 -8.46 25.37 18.50
CA LYS A 544 -8.61 26.74 17.98
C LYS A 544 -8.63 27.78 19.13
N SER A 545 -9.29 27.46 20.24
CA SER A 545 -9.34 28.32 21.42
C SER A 545 -7.94 28.56 22.00
N VAL A 546 -7.15 27.52 22.23
CA VAL A 546 -5.80 27.61 22.78
C VAL A 546 -4.87 28.41 21.88
N VAL A 547 -4.83 28.09 20.58
CA VAL A 547 -3.95 28.78 19.62
C VAL A 547 -4.32 30.26 19.46
N SER A 548 -5.62 30.58 19.48
CA SER A 548 -6.08 31.99 19.38
C SER A 548 -5.74 32.82 20.60
N SER A 549 -5.90 32.26 21.81
CA SER A 549 -5.60 32.93 23.07
C SER A 549 -4.12 33.29 23.19
N ALA A 550 -3.23 32.42 22.76
CA ALA A 550 -1.79 32.68 22.76
C ALA A 550 -1.38 33.80 21.79
N LYS A 551 -2.01 33.89 20.61
CA LYS A 551 -1.76 34.99 19.64
C LYS A 551 -2.16 36.38 20.22
N LEU A 552 -3.17 36.42 21.08
CA LEU A 552 -3.59 37.64 21.76
C LEU A 552 -2.62 38.05 22.90
N ALA A 553 -2.05 37.08 23.60
CA ALA A 553 -1.06 37.32 24.65
C ALA A 553 0.27 37.88 24.12
N VAL A 554 0.70 37.46 22.93
CA VAL A 554 1.94 37.97 22.27
C VAL A 554 1.78 39.40 21.71
N LYS A 555 0.53 39.84 21.46
CA LYS A 555 0.24 41.20 20.95
C LYS A 555 0.08 42.26 22.04
N ARG A 556 0.06 41.87 23.29
CA ARG A 556 0.04 42.75 24.48
C ARG A 556 1.44 42.83 25.08
#